data_62cc9cf69a97741497e52ea748db081b
#
_entry.id   62cc9cf69a97741497e52ea748db081b
#
_cell.length_a   1.000
_cell.length_b   1.000
_cell.length_c   1.000
_cell.angle_alpha   90.00
_cell.angle_beta   90.00
_cell.angle_gamma   90.00
#
_symmetry.space_group_name_H-M   'P 1'
#
loop_
_entity.id
_entity.type
_entity.pdbx_description
1 polymer ?
#
loop_
_entity_poly.entity_id
_entity_poly.type
_entity_poly.pdbx_seq_one_letter_code
_entity_poly.pdbx_strand_id
1 'polypeptide(L)'
;MTVTQPGARVEPAAPTQRRRRTSLMNRPSLGESALKLIVLTVACLAVVVPFIGIVSTSLSSKEHLDSAGGFVLLPGGASLDAYRVVLSGGVVSRALVVSIGVTLVGTVLSLVATAMLAYGLSRPGSFGSRPALLLVLFSLLFSPGLIPTYLTVRGLGLIDTYAALILPGLVSGFNVIVLRSFFMNIPGEILESARIDGAGDWQILVRIVAPLSKAVLAVVGLFYGVGLWNSFFNALLYLNDQSRWPLPLVLRTYVLNGTQLSSADAGAAADVLPGQPALQMAMLLIAVIPILIAYPFLQRHFTKGVITGAVKG
;
A
#
# COMPACT_ATOMS: atom_id res chain seq x y z
N MET A 1 54.50 70.32 -5.53
CA MET A 1 54.83 68.95 -5.92
C MET A 1 53.56 68.19 -6.05
N THR A 2 53.02 68.10 -7.26
CA THR A 2 51.75 67.43 -7.59
C THR A 2 52.09 66.05 -8.14
N VAL A 3 51.76 65.01 -7.42
CA VAL A 3 51.94 63.60 -7.85
C VAL A 3 50.73 63.19 -8.64
N THR A 4 50.88 63.05 -9.95
CA THR A 4 49.89 62.44 -10.86
C THR A 4 49.85 60.93 -10.68
N GLN A 5 48.68 60.33 -10.33
CA GLN A 5 48.49 58.95 -10.38
C GLN A 5 48.22 58.41 -11.81
N PRO A 6 48.81 57.27 -12.21
CA PRO A 6 48.60 56.70 -13.54
C PRO A 6 47.29 56.03 -13.62
N GLY A 7 46.57 56.22 -14.72
CA GLY A 7 45.21 55.69 -14.98
C GLY A 7 45.10 54.20 -14.89
N ALA A 8 44.01 53.73 -14.20
CA ALA A 8 43.58 52.38 -14.17
C ALA A 8 43.13 51.95 -15.58
N ARG A 9 43.75 50.89 -16.12
CA ARG A 9 43.32 50.23 -17.35
C ARG A 9 41.98 49.52 -17.03
N VAL A 10 40.94 49.92 -17.73
CA VAL A 10 39.67 49.23 -17.75
C VAL A 10 39.88 47.95 -18.58
N GLU A 11 39.90 46.81 -17.92
CA GLU A 11 39.85 45.52 -18.60
C GLU A 11 38.49 45.34 -19.31
N PRO A 12 38.47 44.91 -20.58
CA PRO A 12 37.23 44.66 -21.29
C PRO A 12 36.50 43.46 -20.64
N ALA A 13 35.24 43.68 -20.25
CA ALA A 13 34.37 42.66 -19.69
C ALA A 13 34.34 41.42 -20.60
N ALA A 14 34.66 40.27 -20.04
CA ALA A 14 34.58 38.98 -20.71
C ALA A 14 33.14 38.73 -21.26
N PRO A 15 33.02 38.22 -22.51
CA PRO A 15 31.70 37.98 -23.08
C PRO A 15 30.92 36.99 -22.22
N THR A 16 29.77 37.41 -21.70
CA THR A 16 28.82 36.57 -21.01
C THR A 16 28.44 35.41 -21.94
N GLN A 17 28.98 34.22 -21.65
CA GLN A 17 28.58 32.99 -22.31
C GLN A 17 27.08 32.81 -22.04
N ARG A 18 26.24 33.16 -23.02
CA ARG A 18 24.86 32.76 -23.09
C ARG A 18 24.84 31.23 -22.99
N ARG A 19 24.55 30.70 -21.78
CA ARG A 19 24.20 29.29 -21.58
C ARG A 19 23.12 28.98 -22.61
N ARG A 20 23.49 28.33 -23.71
CA ARG A 20 22.57 27.68 -24.60
C ARG A 20 21.80 26.68 -23.73
N ARG A 21 20.58 27.05 -23.37
CA ARG A 21 19.58 26.07 -22.91
C ARG A 21 19.40 25.09 -24.08
N THR A 22 20.14 23.99 -24.03
CA THR A 22 19.86 22.83 -24.85
C THR A 22 18.50 22.32 -24.42
N SER A 23 17.49 22.76 -25.15
CA SER A 23 16.20 22.16 -25.15
C SER A 23 16.39 20.73 -25.67
N LEU A 24 16.65 19.78 -24.76
CA LEU A 24 16.70 18.34 -25.03
C LEU A 24 15.30 17.75 -25.24
N MET A 25 14.31 18.55 -25.56
CA MET A 25 13.05 18.05 -26.09
C MET A 25 13.18 17.91 -27.61
N ASN A 26 13.93 16.90 -28.03
CA ASN A 26 13.75 16.37 -29.38
C ASN A 26 12.27 15.97 -29.47
N ARG A 27 11.49 16.65 -30.32
CA ARG A 27 10.13 16.22 -30.62
C ARG A 27 10.23 14.81 -31.18
N PRO A 28 9.58 13.82 -30.55
CA PRO A 28 9.69 12.45 -31.05
C PRO A 28 9.26 12.40 -32.51
N SER A 29 9.96 11.62 -33.32
CA SER A 29 9.57 11.42 -34.72
C SER A 29 8.15 10.83 -34.77
N LEU A 30 7.44 11.04 -35.87
CA LEU A 30 6.08 10.48 -36.05
C LEU A 30 6.08 8.96 -35.83
N GLY A 31 7.13 8.25 -36.28
CA GLY A 31 7.30 6.81 -36.06
C GLY A 31 7.47 6.43 -34.58
N GLU A 32 8.28 7.18 -33.82
CA GLU A 32 8.43 6.97 -32.38
C GLU A 32 7.15 7.25 -31.61
N SER A 33 6.40 8.27 -32.02
CA SER A 33 5.10 8.60 -31.41
C SER A 33 4.06 7.52 -31.70
N ALA A 34 4.01 7.02 -32.93
CA ALA A 34 3.13 5.92 -33.33
C ALA A 34 3.46 4.62 -32.57
N LEU A 35 4.75 4.27 -32.48
CA LEU A 35 5.18 3.09 -31.74
C LEU A 35 4.83 3.20 -30.24
N LYS A 36 5.07 4.35 -29.61
CA LYS A 36 4.68 4.60 -28.20
C LYS A 36 3.16 4.46 -28.02
N LEU A 37 2.37 5.02 -28.95
CA LEU A 37 0.92 4.92 -28.88
C LEU A 37 0.45 3.46 -28.98
N ILE A 38 0.99 2.69 -29.93
CA ILE A 38 0.67 1.27 -30.09
C ILE A 38 1.00 0.49 -28.84
N VAL A 39 2.23 0.64 -28.30
CA VAL A 39 2.67 -0.06 -27.09
C VAL A 39 1.78 0.29 -25.89
N LEU A 40 1.46 1.57 -25.70
CA LEU A 40 0.59 2.01 -24.61
C LEU A 40 -0.84 1.48 -24.78
N THR A 41 -1.38 1.53 -26.00
CA THR A 41 -2.73 1.01 -26.28
C THR A 41 -2.81 -0.49 -26.02
N VAL A 42 -1.83 -1.28 -26.50
CA VAL A 42 -1.77 -2.72 -26.23
C VAL A 42 -1.65 -3.00 -24.74
N ALA A 43 -0.78 -2.28 -24.03
CA ALA A 43 -0.65 -2.43 -22.58
C ALA A 43 -1.95 -2.08 -21.83
N CYS A 44 -2.62 -1.00 -22.22
CA CYS A 44 -3.93 -0.63 -21.65
C CYS A 44 -5.00 -1.69 -21.94
N LEU A 45 -5.10 -2.17 -23.18
CA LEU A 45 -6.07 -3.20 -23.54
C LEU A 45 -5.80 -4.51 -22.81
N ALA A 46 -4.54 -4.92 -22.66
CA ALA A 46 -4.16 -6.13 -21.92
C ALA A 46 -4.61 -6.09 -20.45
N VAL A 47 -4.71 -4.89 -19.86
CA VAL A 47 -5.21 -4.71 -18.48
C VAL A 47 -6.73 -4.53 -18.48
N VAL A 48 -7.28 -3.68 -19.32
CA VAL A 48 -8.70 -3.28 -19.27
C VAL A 48 -9.63 -4.41 -19.72
N VAL A 49 -9.26 -5.17 -20.77
CA VAL A 49 -10.13 -6.25 -21.31
C VAL A 49 -10.44 -7.34 -20.28
N PRO A 50 -9.46 -7.90 -19.52
CA PRO A 50 -9.77 -8.84 -18.45
C PRO A 50 -10.68 -8.24 -17.38
N PHE A 51 -10.48 -6.98 -16.99
CA PHE A 51 -11.33 -6.33 -15.99
C PHE A 51 -12.77 -6.14 -16.51
N ILE A 52 -12.96 -5.77 -17.77
CA ILE A 52 -14.30 -5.73 -18.39
C ILE A 52 -14.95 -7.11 -18.31
N GLY A 53 -14.22 -8.18 -18.65
CA GLY A 53 -14.73 -9.54 -18.56
C GLY A 53 -15.13 -9.95 -17.14
N ILE A 54 -14.33 -9.60 -16.12
CA ILE A 54 -14.64 -9.85 -14.71
C ILE A 54 -15.94 -9.13 -14.33
N VAL A 55 -16.07 -7.83 -14.66
CA VAL A 55 -17.26 -7.03 -14.36
C VAL A 55 -18.48 -7.57 -15.11
N SER A 56 -18.34 -7.84 -16.41
CA SER A 56 -19.44 -8.35 -17.23
C SER A 56 -19.94 -9.72 -16.75
N THR A 57 -19.02 -10.63 -16.45
CA THR A 57 -19.37 -11.98 -15.96
C THR A 57 -20.05 -11.91 -14.58
N SER A 58 -19.56 -11.03 -13.67
CA SER A 58 -20.14 -10.87 -12.33
C SER A 58 -21.59 -10.31 -12.36
N LEU A 59 -21.95 -9.61 -13.43
CA LEU A 59 -23.27 -8.99 -13.61
C LEU A 59 -24.19 -9.80 -14.54
N SER A 60 -23.75 -10.93 -15.08
CA SER A 60 -24.50 -11.72 -16.04
C SER A 60 -25.41 -12.74 -15.36
N SER A 61 -26.56 -12.99 -15.96
CA SER A 61 -27.49 -14.06 -15.52
C SER A 61 -26.89 -15.44 -15.73
N LYS A 62 -27.38 -16.42 -14.96
CA LYS A 62 -26.92 -17.80 -15.06
C LYS A 62 -27.14 -18.39 -16.46
N GLU A 63 -28.32 -18.16 -17.04
CA GLU A 63 -28.67 -18.66 -18.37
C GLU A 63 -27.70 -18.15 -19.45
N HIS A 64 -27.34 -16.87 -19.37
CA HIS A 64 -26.38 -16.28 -20.31
C HIS A 64 -24.97 -16.86 -20.13
N LEU A 65 -24.52 -17.06 -18.91
CA LEU A 65 -23.21 -17.66 -18.62
C LEU A 65 -23.12 -19.11 -19.06
N ASP A 66 -24.18 -19.88 -18.85
CA ASP A 66 -24.25 -21.29 -19.25
C ASP A 66 -24.21 -21.41 -20.80
N SER A 67 -24.87 -20.50 -21.52
CA SER A 67 -24.84 -20.47 -23.00
C SER A 67 -23.51 -19.99 -23.58
N ALA A 68 -22.79 -19.11 -22.87
CA ALA A 68 -21.55 -18.48 -23.35
C ALA A 68 -20.27 -19.19 -22.87
N GLY A 69 -20.37 -20.30 -22.11
CA GLY A 69 -19.21 -21.04 -21.63
C GLY A 69 -18.55 -20.45 -20.36
N GLY A 70 -19.28 -19.60 -19.63
CA GLY A 70 -18.90 -19.16 -18.27
C GLY A 70 -18.14 -17.83 -18.16
N PHE A 71 -17.57 -17.29 -19.24
CA PHE A 71 -16.88 -15.99 -19.23
C PHE A 71 -17.38 -15.12 -20.40
N VAL A 72 -17.80 -13.90 -20.10
CA VAL A 72 -18.37 -12.98 -21.08
C VAL A 72 -17.76 -11.59 -21.00
N LEU A 73 -17.55 -10.96 -22.17
CA LEU A 73 -17.06 -9.59 -22.27
C LEU A 73 -18.19 -8.54 -22.23
N LEU A 74 -19.42 -8.94 -22.58
CA LEU A 74 -20.61 -8.10 -22.51
C LEU A 74 -21.64 -8.74 -21.61
N PRO A 75 -22.22 -8.00 -20.66
CA PRO A 75 -23.19 -8.56 -19.73
C PRO A 75 -24.48 -8.93 -20.48
N GLY A 76 -25.01 -10.13 -20.20
CA GLY A 76 -26.29 -10.59 -20.72
C GLY A 76 -27.25 -10.90 -19.58
N GLY A 77 -28.46 -10.31 -19.62
CA GLY A 77 -29.44 -10.48 -18.55
C GLY A 77 -28.92 -9.94 -17.21
N ALA A 78 -28.66 -8.63 -17.11
CA ALA A 78 -28.02 -8.00 -15.95
C ALA A 78 -28.65 -8.44 -14.62
N SER A 79 -27.85 -9.04 -13.73
CA SER A 79 -28.27 -9.53 -12.41
C SER A 79 -27.25 -9.09 -11.36
N LEU A 80 -27.77 -8.77 -10.17
CA LEU A 80 -26.95 -8.50 -8.95
C LEU A 80 -27.01 -9.68 -7.97
N ASP A 81 -27.55 -10.82 -8.35
CA ASP A 81 -27.77 -11.94 -7.45
C ASP A 81 -26.44 -12.51 -6.89
N ALA A 82 -25.37 -12.50 -7.71
CA ALA A 82 -24.04 -12.89 -7.24
C ALA A 82 -23.57 -12.01 -6.07
N TYR A 83 -23.78 -10.70 -6.14
CA TYR A 83 -23.42 -9.77 -5.07
C TYR A 83 -24.31 -9.92 -3.84
N ARG A 84 -25.61 -10.16 -4.05
CA ARG A 84 -26.54 -10.42 -2.94
C ARG A 84 -26.13 -11.67 -2.16
N VAL A 85 -25.81 -12.77 -2.85
CA VAL A 85 -25.34 -14.01 -2.24
C VAL A 85 -24.02 -13.79 -1.49
N VAL A 86 -23.04 -13.15 -2.13
CA VAL A 86 -21.73 -12.90 -1.51
C VAL A 86 -21.83 -12.02 -0.26
N LEU A 87 -22.77 -11.07 -0.21
CA LEU A 87 -22.95 -10.12 0.90
C LEU A 87 -24.05 -10.53 1.91
N SER A 88 -24.73 -11.68 1.72
CA SER A 88 -25.88 -12.12 2.54
C SER A 88 -25.53 -12.73 3.91
N GLY A 89 -24.27 -12.64 4.36
CA GLY A 89 -23.85 -13.10 5.69
C GLY A 89 -23.20 -14.50 5.72
N GLY A 90 -22.88 -15.08 4.55
CA GLY A 90 -22.16 -16.36 4.44
C GLY A 90 -20.65 -16.25 4.71
N VAL A 91 -19.91 -17.26 4.24
CA VAL A 91 -18.45 -17.37 4.43
C VAL A 91 -17.71 -16.17 3.88
N VAL A 92 -18.11 -15.65 2.70
CA VAL A 92 -17.44 -14.53 2.04
C VAL A 92 -17.64 -13.21 2.78
N SER A 93 -18.87 -12.94 3.24
CA SER A 93 -19.17 -11.73 4.04
C SER A 93 -18.37 -11.72 5.34
N ARG A 94 -18.29 -12.86 6.03
CA ARG A 94 -17.48 -13.01 7.24
C ARG A 94 -16.02 -12.76 6.96
N ALA A 95 -15.48 -13.39 5.92
CA ALA A 95 -14.08 -13.22 5.50
C ALA A 95 -13.74 -11.76 5.14
N LEU A 96 -14.70 -11.03 4.54
CA LEU A 96 -14.55 -9.60 4.26
C LEU A 96 -14.43 -8.79 5.56
N VAL A 97 -15.30 -9.05 6.55
CA VAL A 97 -15.25 -8.38 7.86
C VAL A 97 -13.94 -8.69 8.58
N VAL A 98 -13.49 -9.94 8.56
CA VAL A 98 -12.19 -10.36 9.12
C VAL A 98 -11.05 -9.62 8.44
N SER A 99 -11.02 -9.56 7.10
CA SER A 99 -9.98 -8.84 6.37
C SER A 99 -9.95 -7.36 6.71
N ILE A 100 -11.10 -6.69 6.75
CA ILE A 100 -11.19 -5.28 7.14
C ILE A 100 -10.68 -5.09 8.57
N GLY A 101 -11.13 -5.92 9.51
CA GLY A 101 -10.73 -5.85 10.92
C GLY A 101 -9.21 -6.02 11.10
N VAL A 102 -8.63 -7.10 10.54
CA VAL A 102 -7.19 -7.38 10.61
C VAL A 102 -6.38 -6.26 9.95
N THR A 103 -6.83 -5.78 8.78
CA THR A 103 -6.14 -4.71 8.07
C THR A 103 -6.16 -3.41 8.85
N LEU A 104 -7.31 -2.96 9.35
CA LEU A 104 -7.43 -1.70 10.08
C LEU A 104 -6.67 -1.75 11.41
N VAL A 105 -6.94 -2.76 12.23
CA VAL A 105 -6.30 -2.91 13.54
C VAL A 105 -4.79 -3.11 13.37
N GLY A 106 -4.38 -3.99 12.47
CA GLY A 106 -2.97 -4.27 12.23
C GLY A 106 -2.23 -3.05 11.67
N THR A 107 -2.85 -2.29 10.74
CA THR A 107 -2.25 -1.07 10.20
C THR A 107 -2.04 -0.01 11.29
N VAL A 108 -3.05 0.22 12.14
CA VAL A 108 -2.93 1.20 13.23
C VAL A 108 -1.85 0.79 14.22
N LEU A 109 -1.85 -0.47 14.66
CA LEU A 109 -0.84 -0.98 15.59
C LEU A 109 0.56 -0.90 15.00
N SER A 110 0.74 -1.34 13.75
CA SER A 110 2.03 -1.31 13.06
C SER A 110 2.53 0.12 12.85
N LEU A 111 1.64 1.04 12.45
CA LEU A 111 1.99 2.44 12.25
C LEU A 111 2.40 3.12 13.56
N VAL A 112 1.67 2.88 14.64
CA VAL A 112 1.98 3.44 15.97
C VAL A 112 3.32 2.88 16.46
N ALA A 113 3.52 1.56 16.43
CA ALA A 113 4.76 0.92 16.88
C ALA A 113 5.96 1.41 16.06
N THR A 114 5.81 1.48 14.72
CA THR A 114 6.87 1.96 13.82
C THR A 114 7.17 3.44 14.05
N ALA A 115 6.14 4.28 14.22
CA ALA A 115 6.33 5.72 14.47
C ALA A 115 7.04 5.98 15.82
N MET A 116 6.67 5.26 16.85
CA MET A 116 7.33 5.35 18.16
C MET A 116 8.81 4.94 18.07
N LEU A 117 9.10 3.82 17.43
CA LEU A 117 10.47 3.34 17.24
C LEU A 117 11.28 4.33 16.38
N ALA A 118 10.74 4.77 15.24
CA ALA A 118 11.39 5.71 14.34
C ALA A 118 11.67 7.05 15.03
N TYR A 119 10.76 7.53 15.88
CA TYR A 119 10.93 8.74 16.66
C TYR A 119 12.07 8.59 17.68
N GLY A 120 12.07 7.52 18.46
CA GLY A 120 13.18 7.25 19.41
C GLY A 120 14.54 7.16 18.71
N LEU A 121 14.59 6.54 17.53
CA LEU A 121 15.82 6.42 16.72
C LEU A 121 16.22 7.71 15.98
N SER A 122 15.33 8.68 15.83
CA SER A 122 15.61 9.96 15.18
C SER A 122 16.23 11.00 16.11
N ARG A 123 16.20 10.76 17.45
CA ARG A 123 16.65 11.71 18.45
C ARG A 123 18.16 11.67 18.65
N PRO A 124 18.88 12.80 18.55
CA PRO A 124 20.29 12.87 18.91
C PRO A 124 20.47 12.57 20.41
N GLY A 125 21.45 11.74 20.75
CA GLY A 125 21.78 11.43 22.15
C GLY A 125 20.81 10.47 22.86
N SER A 126 19.80 9.91 22.18
CA SER A 126 18.93 8.88 22.77
C SER A 126 19.72 7.64 23.17
N PHE A 127 19.56 7.22 24.43
CA PHE A 127 20.23 6.04 24.96
C PHE A 127 19.85 4.79 24.11
N GLY A 128 20.86 4.02 23.70
CA GLY A 128 20.62 2.79 22.93
C GLY A 128 20.19 2.97 21.48
N SER A 129 20.12 4.20 20.94
CA SER A 129 19.66 4.44 19.56
C SER A 129 20.56 3.77 18.51
N ARG A 130 21.90 3.75 18.71
CA ARG A 130 22.84 3.10 17.77
C ARG A 130 22.65 1.57 17.71
N PRO A 131 22.70 0.82 18.84
CA PRO A 131 22.47 -0.63 18.80
C PRO A 131 21.05 -0.96 18.31
N ALA A 132 20.02 -0.21 18.70
CA ALA A 132 18.67 -0.43 18.22
C ALA A 132 18.56 -0.19 16.70
N LEU A 133 19.21 0.83 16.14
CA LEU A 133 19.29 1.05 14.70
C LEU A 133 20.00 -0.10 13.99
N LEU A 134 21.10 -0.61 14.56
CA LEU A 134 21.82 -1.76 14.01
C LEU A 134 20.95 -3.02 14.01
N LEU A 135 20.14 -3.26 15.04
CA LEU A 135 19.17 -4.35 15.08
C LEU A 135 18.10 -4.21 13.98
N VAL A 136 17.59 -2.99 13.76
CA VAL A 136 16.64 -2.72 12.66
C VAL A 136 17.29 -2.99 11.30
N LEU A 137 18.53 -2.52 11.09
CA LEU A 137 19.27 -2.79 9.84
C LEU A 137 19.58 -4.28 9.67
N PHE A 138 19.97 -4.96 10.74
CA PHE A 138 20.19 -6.39 10.73
C PHE A 138 18.91 -7.15 10.34
N SER A 139 17.77 -6.81 10.92
CA SER A 139 16.49 -7.44 10.57
C SER A 139 16.06 -7.22 9.12
N LEU A 140 16.53 -6.14 8.50
CA LEU A 140 16.28 -5.85 7.08
C LEU A 140 17.11 -6.74 6.16
N LEU A 141 18.38 -7.01 6.55
CA LEU A 141 19.34 -7.78 5.74
C LEU A 141 19.20 -9.29 5.96
N PHE A 142 18.80 -9.70 7.16
CA PHE A 142 18.71 -11.10 7.56
C PHE A 142 17.27 -11.46 7.91
N SER A 143 16.57 -12.10 6.96
CA SER A 143 15.26 -12.69 7.23
C SER A 143 15.42 -14.06 7.86
N PRO A 144 14.74 -14.37 8.96
CA PRO A 144 14.81 -15.69 9.60
C PRO A 144 14.24 -16.82 8.73
N GLY A 145 13.45 -16.47 7.72
CA GLY A 145 12.78 -17.43 6.87
C GLY A 145 11.48 -17.97 7.47
N LEU A 146 10.82 -18.83 6.68
CA LEU A 146 9.47 -19.33 6.99
C LEU A 146 9.45 -20.21 8.25
N ILE A 147 10.32 -21.20 8.31
CA ILE A 147 10.28 -22.24 9.36
C ILE A 147 10.55 -21.66 10.75
N PRO A 148 11.61 -20.87 11.00
CA PRO A 148 11.83 -20.25 12.29
C PRO A 148 10.70 -19.30 12.71
N THR A 149 10.14 -18.54 11.76
CA THR A 149 9.01 -17.63 12.06
C THR A 149 7.78 -18.44 12.47
N TYR A 150 7.45 -19.52 11.75
CA TYR A 150 6.33 -20.41 12.12
C TYR A 150 6.51 -21.03 13.50
N LEU A 151 7.70 -21.55 13.79
CA LEU A 151 8.00 -22.16 15.10
C LEU A 151 7.89 -21.14 16.24
N THR A 152 8.31 -19.90 16.02
CA THR A 152 8.17 -18.80 16.99
C THR A 152 6.69 -18.49 17.24
N VAL A 153 5.89 -18.29 16.18
CA VAL A 153 4.46 -18.02 16.29
C VAL A 153 3.75 -19.16 17.02
N ARG A 154 4.09 -20.41 16.69
CA ARG A 154 3.56 -21.60 17.36
C ARG A 154 4.00 -21.69 18.84
N GLY A 155 5.28 -21.43 19.12
CA GLY A 155 5.83 -21.45 20.48
C GLY A 155 5.21 -20.40 21.40
N LEU A 156 4.77 -19.27 20.83
CA LEU A 156 4.04 -18.21 21.53
C LEU A 156 2.53 -18.51 21.70
N GLY A 157 2.04 -19.64 21.20
CA GLY A 157 0.62 -20.01 21.29
C GLY A 157 -0.30 -19.14 20.42
N LEU A 158 0.24 -18.47 19.37
CA LEU A 158 -0.53 -17.55 18.53
C LEU A 158 -1.23 -18.23 17.35
N ILE A 159 -0.98 -19.52 17.10
CA ILE A 159 -1.65 -20.26 16.03
C ILE A 159 -3.17 -20.14 16.20
N ASP A 160 -3.84 -19.97 15.09
CA ASP A 160 -5.28 -19.80 14.99
C ASP A 160 -5.82 -18.54 15.67
N THR A 161 -5.01 -17.47 15.71
CA THR A 161 -5.40 -16.13 16.19
C THR A 161 -5.10 -15.06 15.16
N TYR A 162 -5.84 -13.95 15.19
CA TYR A 162 -5.54 -12.77 14.34
C TYR A 162 -4.22 -12.11 14.72
N ALA A 163 -3.75 -12.28 15.95
CA ALA A 163 -2.45 -11.81 16.39
C ALA A 163 -1.30 -12.44 15.59
N ALA A 164 -1.44 -13.70 15.14
CA ALA A 164 -0.47 -14.36 14.28
C ALA A 164 -0.31 -13.69 12.92
N LEU A 165 -1.33 -12.99 12.41
CA LEU A 165 -1.27 -12.24 11.16
C LEU A 165 -0.60 -10.87 11.33
N ILE A 166 -0.69 -10.27 12.52
CA ILE A 166 -0.27 -8.88 12.78
C ILE A 166 1.12 -8.83 13.40
N LEU A 167 1.37 -9.61 14.47
CA LEU A 167 2.57 -9.47 15.29
C LEU A 167 3.88 -9.78 14.57
N PRO A 168 3.99 -10.82 13.71
CA PRO A 168 5.26 -11.08 13.00
C PRO A 168 5.69 -9.96 12.07
N GLY A 169 4.71 -9.19 11.54
CA GLY A 169 4.94 -8.05 10.64
C GLY A 169 4.71 -6.68 11.28
N LEU A 170 4.58 -6.62 12.63
CA LEU A 170 4.20 -5.39 13.34
C LEU A 170 5.15 -4.23 13.07
N VAL A 171 6.44 -4.49 12.99
CA VAL A 171 7.48 -3.50 12.70
C VAL A 171 8.29 -3.93 11.50
N SER A 172 8.22 -3.14 10.43
CA SER A 172 9.04 -3.32 9.23
C SER A 172 10.29 -2.44 9.33
N GLY A 173 11.49 -3.03 9.22
CA GLY A 173 12.74 -2.28 9.23
C GLY A 173 12.81 -1.19 8.14
N PHE A 174 12.28 -1.47 6.96
CA PHE A 174 12.18 -0.49 5.88
C PHE A 174 11.32 0.71 6.29
N ASN A 175 10.13 0.47 6.82
CA ASN A 175 9.21 1.53 7.24
C ASN A 175 9.78 2.37 8.40
N VAL A 176 10.52 1.73 9.32
CA VAL A 176 11.24 2.45 10.40
C VAL A 176 12.26 3.41 9.83
N ILE A 177 13.10 2.97 8.87
CA ILE A 177 14.14 3.81 8.27
C ILE A 177 13.52 4.98 7.50
N VAL A 178 12.45 4.72 6.75
CA VAL A 178 11.72 5.76 6.02
C VAL A 178 11.18 6.82 6.99
N LEU A 179 10.43 6.43 8.03
CA LEU A 179 9.89 7.38 9.01
C LEU A 179 11.00 8.12 9.75
N ARG A 180 12.04 7.40 10.19
CA ARG A 180 13.20 7.99 10.85
C ARG A 180 13.84 9.09 10.00
N SER A 181 14.06 8.84 8.73
CA SER A 181 14.63 9.82 7.80
C SER A 181 13.78 11.09 7.72
N PHE A 182 12.46 10.95 7.63
CA PHE A 182 11.55 12.09 7.62
C PHE A 182 11.54 12.86 8.95
N PHE A 183 11.57 12.16 10.09
CA PHE A 183 11.58 12.79 11.41
C PHE A 183 12.89 13.56 11.67
N MET A 184 14.02 13.09 11.13
CA MET A 184 15.31 13.79 11.20
C MET A 184 15.35 15.08 10.35
N ASN A 185 14.49 15.21 9.34
CA ASN A 185 14.42 16.42 8.52
C ASN A 185 13.55 17.53 9.14
N ILE A 186 12.89 17.28 10.28
CA ILE A 186 12.16 18.31 11.02
C ILE A 186 13.17 19.25 11.67
N PRO A 187 13.05 20.58 11.48
CA PRO A 187 13.98 21.55 12.06
C PRO A 187 14.07 21.38 13.59
N GLY A 188 15.31 21.29 14.11
CA GLY A 188 15.58 21.10 15.53
C GLY A 188 14.99 22.20 16.41
N GLU A 189 14.99 23.45 15.90
CA GLU A 189 14.44 24.63 16.58
C GLU A 189 12.98 24.45 17.01
N ILE A 190 12.14 23.79 16.19
CA ILE A 190 10.74 23.52 16.53
C ILE A 190 10.66 22.54 17.71
N LEU A 191 11.54 21.56 17.75
CA LEU A 191 11.56 20.55 18.81
C LEU A 191 12.15 21.09 20.11
N GLU A 192 13.14 22.00 20.01
CA GLU A 192 13.76 22.67 21.16
C GLU A 192 12.82 23.68 21.79
N SER A 193 12.14 24.51 21.02
CA SER A 193 11.13 25.45 21.54
C SER A 193 10.02 24.72 22.28
N ALA A 194 9.52 23.60 21.73
CA ALA A 194 8.49 22.80 22.43
C ALA A 194 8.99 22.20 23.75
N ARG A 195 10.29 21.87 23.86
CA ARG A 195 10.87 21.41 25.12
C ARG A 195 11.01 22.53 26.14
N ILE A 196 11.37 23.74 25.70
CA ILE A 196 11.42 24.93 26.55
C ILE A 196 10.03 25.23 27.10
N ASP A 197 8.97 25.03 26.30
CA ASP A 197 7.57 25.14 26.70
C ASP A 197 7.08 23.98 27.60
N GLY A 198 7.97 23.05 27.99
CA GLY A 198 7.66 21.96 28.91
C GLY A 198 7.01 20.73 28.26
N ALA A 199 6.97 20.63 26.91
CA ALA A 199 6.40 19.48 26.24
C ALA A 199 7.28 18.22 26.41
N GLY A 200 6.69 17.14 26.94
CA GLY A 200 7.32 15.82 26.99
C GLY A 200 7.43 15.15 25.61
N ASP A 201 8.29 14.15 25.48
CA ASP A 201 8.56 13.48 24.18
C ASP A 201 7.29 12.90 23.52
N TRP A 202 6.35 12.38 24.29
CA TRP A 202 5.06 11.90 23.78
C TRP A 202 4.21 13.04 23.17
N GLN A 203 4.17 14.18 23.85
CA GLN A 203 3.45 15.35 23.34
C GLN A 203 4.09 15.88 22.07
N ILE A 204 5.42 15.91 22.01
CA ILE A 204 6.17 16.32 20.82
C ILE A 204 5.87 15.36 19.66
N LEU A 205 5.90 14.04 19.89
CA LEU A 205 5.59 13.04 18.87
C LEU A 205 4.16 13.24 18.31
N VAL A 206 3.17 13.32 19.21
CA VAL A 206 1.76 13.30 18.78
C VAL A 206 1.29 14.67 18.26
N ARG A 207 1.72 15.77 18.88
CA ARG A 207 1.22 17.13 18.57
C ARG A 207 2.07 17.87 17.53
N ILE A 208 3.33 17.49 17.33
CA ILE A 208 4.26 18.20 16.45
C ILE A 208 4.75 17.28 15.32
N VAL A 209 5.47 16.20 15.66
CA VAL A 209 6.14 15.34 14.68
C VAL A 209 5.13 14.62 13.80
N ALA A 210 4.13 13.97 14.36
CA ALA A 210 3.13 13.23 13.58
C ALA A 210 2.30 14.15 12.67
N PRO A 211 1.80 15.32 13.10
CA PRO A 211 1.13 16.26 12.22
C PRO A 211 2.00 16.82 11.10
N LEU A 212 3.28 17.11 11.36
CA LEU A 212 4.22 17.57 10.32
C LEU A 212 4.57 16.46 9.32
N SER A 213 4.46 15.21 9.76
CA SER A 213 4.82 14.01 8.97
C SER A 213 3.61 13.26 8.40
N LYS A 214 2.42 13.89 8.33
CA LYS A 214 1.17 13.22 7.88
C LYS A 214 1.32 12.52 6.54
N ALA A 215 2.05 13.12 5.58
CA ALA A 215 2.22 12.56 4.26
C ALA A 215 2.96 11.22 4.30
N VAL A 216 4.10 11.15 4.99
CA VAL A 216 4.88 9.90 5.09
C VAL A 216 4.19 8.86 5.99
N LEU A 217 3.50 9.29 7.05
CA LEU A 217 2.70 8.39 7.87
C LEU A 217 1.58 7.73 7.06
N ALA A 218 0.91 8.48 6.18
CA ALA A 218 -0.11 7.94 5.28
C ALA A 218 0.48 6.91 4.31
N VAL A 219 1.67 7.17 3.75
CA VAL A 219 2.38 6.23 2.86
C VAL A 219 2.77 4.94 3.58
N VAL A 220 3.36 5.06 4.77
CA VAL A 220 3.76 3.89 5.58
C VAL A 220 2.53 3.12 6.06
N GLY A 221 1.47 3.82 6.47
CA GLY A 221 0.20 3.20 6.82
C GLY A 221 -0.40 2.41 5.66
N LEU A 222 -0.26 2.91 4.43
CA LEU A 222 -0.68 2.16 3.25
C LEU A 222 0.18 0.91 3.03
N PHE A 223 1.51 0.99 3.15
CA PHE A 223 2.35 -0.21 3.00
C PHE A 223 1.94 -1.32 3.96
N TYR A 224 1.63 -0.98 5.21
CA TYR A 224 1.07 -1.94 6.15
C TYR A 224 -0.32 -2.41 5.75
N GLY A 225 -1.21 -1.49 5.39
CA GLY A 225 -2.59 -1.82 5.00
C GLY A 225 -2.65 -2.75 3.79
N VAL A 226 -1.91 -2.46 2.73
CA VAL A 226 -1.84 -3.33 1.54
C VAL A 226 -1.19 -4.67 1.88
N GLY A 227 -0.14 -4.68 2.69
CA GLY A 227 0.52 -5.92 3.13
C GLY A 227 -0.42 -6.83 3.91
N LEU A 228 -1.17 -6.28 4.87
CA LEU A 228 -2.13 -7.02 5.68
C LEU A 228 -3.36 -7.45 4.89
N TRP A 229 -3.88 -6.58 4.00
CA TRP A 229 -5.00 -6.93 3.11
C TRP A 229 -4.67 -8.13 2.22
N ASN A 230 -3.44 -8.20 1.72
CA ASN A 230 -2.98 -9.28 0.84
C ASN A 230 -2.33 -10.46 1.61
N SER A 231 -2.51 -10.58 2.92
CA SER A 231 -1.83 -11.55 3.79
C SER A 231 -2.36 -13.00 3.64
N PHE A 232 -2.56 -13.44 2.40
CA PHE A 232 -3.01 -14.80 2.07
C PHE A 232 -2.12 -15.89 2.66
N PHE A 233 -0.79 -15.78 2.46
CA PHE A 233 0.14 -16.83 2.81
C PHE A 233 0.26 -17.02 4.33
N ASN A 234 0.31 -15.91 5.08
CA ASN A 234 0.32 -15.96 6.54
C ASN A 234 -0.99 -16.55 7.09
N ALA A 235 -2.13 -16.22 6.48
CA ALA A 235 -3.41 -16.80 6.87
C ALA A 235 -3.45 -18.31 6.62
N LEU A 236 -2.92 -18.77 5.48
CA LEU A 236 -2.82 -20.19 5.17
C LEU A 236 -1.96 -20.97 6.17
N LEU A 237 -0.89 -20.34 6.69
CA LEU A 237 0.02 -20.99 7.63
C LEU A 237 -0.48 -21.01 9.07
N TYR A 238 -1.14 -19.93 9.49
CA TYR A 238 -1.43 -19.72 10.92
C TYR A 238 -2.89 -19.94 11.31
N LEU A 239 -3.84 -19.93 10.35
CA LEU A 239 -5.27 -20.06 10.65
C LEU A 239 -5.79 -21.43 10.20
N ASN A 240 -6.21 -22.24 11.16
CA ASN A 240 -6.83 -23.55 10.92
C ASN A 240 -8.36 -23.46 10.84
N ASP A 241 -8.96 -22.58 11.65
CA ASP A 241 -10.40 -22.37 11.68
C ASP A 241 -10.87 -21.53 10.49
N GLN A 242 -11.69 -22.12 9.62
CA GLN A 242 -12.25 -21.45 8.44
C GLN A 242 -13.10 -20.22 8.79
N SER A 243 -13.68 -20.19 9.98
CA SER A 243 -14.46 -19.02 10.42
C SER A 243 -13.61 -17.76 10.60
N ARG A 244 -12.30 -17.91 10.74
CA ARG A 244 -11.31 -16.84 10.94
C ARG A 244 -10.55 -16.47 9.65
N TRP A 245 -10.86 -17.11 8.54
CA TRP A 245 -10.14 -16.88 7.29
C TRP A 245 -10.41 -15.49 6.74
N PRO A 246 -9.37 -14.74 6.37
CA PRO A 246 -9.50 -13.49 5.64
C PRO A 246 -9.86 -13.74 4.18
N LEU A 247 -10.41 -12.71 3.54
CA LEU A 247 -10.92 -12.77 2.17
C LEU A 247 -9.95 -13.35 1.13
N PRO A 248 -8.63 -13.02 1.12
CA PRO A 248 -7.71 -13.61 0.14
C PRO A 248 -7.59 -15.13 0.24
N LEU A 249 -7.70 -15.69 1.44
CA LEU A 249 -7.65 -17.15 1.64
C LEU A 249 -8.95 -17.83 1.17
N VAL A 250 -10.08 -17.22 1.45
CA VAL A 250 -11.40 -17.67 0.96
C VAL A 250 -11.46 -17.58 -0.56
N LEU A 251 -10.99 -16.47 -1.16
CA LEU A 251 -10.92 -16.33 -2.62
C LEU A 251 -10.10 -17.45 -3.28
N ARG A 252 -8.96 -17.79 -2.70
CA ARG A 252 -8.18 -18.92 -3.24
C ARG A 252 -8.98 -20.20 -3.26
N THR A 253 -9.72 -20.51 -2.21
CA THR A 253 -10.49 -21.75 -2.10
C THR A 253 -11.59 -21.80 -3.16
N TYR A 254 -12.36 -20.74 -3.32
CA TYR A 254 -13.51 -20.74 -4.22
C TYR A 254 -13.16 -20.40 -5.68
N VAL A 255 -12.13 -19.58 -5.92
CA VAL A 255 -11.77 -19.15 -7.28
C VAL A 255 -10.68 -20.05 -7.88
N LEU A 256 -9.57 -20.28 -7.17
CA LEU A 256 -8.43 -21.01 -7.73
C LEU A 256 -8.57 -22.53 -7.57
N ASN A 257 -9.05 -23.00 -6.41
CA ASN A 257 -9.23 -24.44 -6.20
C ASN A 257 -10.54 -24.97 -6.82
N GLY A 258 -11.38 -24.09 -7.38
CA GLY A 258 -12.63 -24.48 -8.04
C GLY A 258 -13.70 -25.02 -7.09
N THR A 259 -13.56 -24.83 -5.78
CA THR A 259 -14.57 -25.26 -4.81
C THR A 259 -15.87 -24.52 -5.11
N GLN A 260 -16.96 -25.26 -5.22
CA GLN A 260 -18.29 -24.65 -5.43
C GLN A 260 -18.81 -24.06 -4.14
N LEU A 261 -19.38 -22.86 -4.22
CA LEU A 261 -20.08 -22.27 -3.08
C LEU A 261 -21.38 -23.08 -2.86
N SER A 262 -21.48 -23.70 -1.70
CA SER A 262 -22.68 -24.45 -1.32
C SER A 262 -23.77 -23.51 -0.79
N SER A 263 -25.02 -23.99 -0.72
CA SER A 263 -26.09 -23.25 -0.08
C SER A 263 -25.82 -22.99 1.42
N ALA A 264 -25.11 -23.89 2.09
CA ALA A 264 -24.67 -23.67 3.47
C ALA A 264 -23.67 -22.50 3.61
N ASP A 265 -22.86 -22.24 2.59
CA ASP A 265 -21.88 -21.16 2.57
C ASP A 265 -22.47 -19.82 2.12
N ALA A 266 -23.64 -19.83 1.48
CA ALA A 266 -24.29 -18.67 0.89
C ALA A 266 -25.06 -17.79 1.89
N GLY A 267 -25.23 -18.25 3.13
CA GLY A 267 -25.96 -17.49 4.17
C GLY A 267 -27.46 -17.32 3.85
N ALA A 268 -28.02 -16.14 4.10
CA ALA A 268 -29.45 -15.87 3.97
C ALA A 268 -30.01 -15.93 2.53
N ALA A 269 -29.15 -15.93 1.50
CA ALA A 269 -29.55 -15.98 0.09
C ALA A 269 -29.35 -17.38 -0.53
N ALA A 270 -29.40 -18.45 0.27
CA ALA A 270 -29.13 -19.81 -0.18
C ALA A 270 -30.12 -20.33 -1.24
N ASP A 271 -31.30 -19.76 -1.32
CA ASP A 271 -32.38 -20.23 -2.23
C ASP A 271 -32.12 -19.82 -3.71
N VAL A 272 -31.29 -18.82 -3.94
CA VAL A 272 -30.99 -18.32 -5.29
C VAL A 272 -29.49 -18.33 -5.50
N LEU A 273 -28.94 -19.48 -5.93
CA LEU A 273 -27.53 -19.59 -6.29
C LEU A 273 -27.34 -19.20 -7.75
N PRO A 274 -26.67 -18.05 -8.03
CA PRO A 274 -26.29 -17.67 -9.39
C PRO A 274 -25.22 -18.62 -9.94
N GLY A 275 -24.89 -18.48 -11.22
CA GLY A 275 -23.81 -19.28 -11.82
C GLY A 275 -22.49 -19.14 -11.06
N GLN A 276 -21.74 -20.22 -10.89
CA GLN A 276 -20.44 -20.21 -10.19
C GLN A 276 -19.45 -19.17 -10.77
N PRO A 277 -19.34 -18.98 -12.10
CA PRO A 277 -18.48 -17.93 -12.65
C PRO A 277 -18.88 -16.52 -12.19
N ALA A 278 -20.19 -16.21 -12.08
CA ALA A 278 -20.65 -14.91 -11.59
C ALA A 278 -20.25 -14.70 -10.11
N LEU A 279 -20.43 -15.73 -9.27
CA LEU A 279 -20.00 -15.68 -7.87
C LEU A 279 -18.51 -15.45 -7.71
N GLN A 280 -17.69 -16.19 -8.45
CA GLN A 280 -16.23 -16.05 -8.42
C GLN A 280 -15.78 -14.65 -8.84
N MET A 281 -16.37 -14.10 -9.92
CA MET A 281 -16.03 -12.76 -10.41
C MET A 281 -16.54 -11.66 -9.46
N ALA A 282 -17.70 -11.83 -8.85
CA ALA A 282 -18.21 -10.92 -7.83
C ALA A 282 -17.31 -10.89 -6.58
N MET A 283 -16.84 -12.05 -6.11
CA MET A 283 -15.88 -12.13 -5.01
C MET A 283 -14.56 -11.41 -5.33
N LEU A 284 -14.02 -11.59 -6.55
CA LEU A 284 -12.81 -10.90 -7.01
C LEU A 284 -12.99 -9.38 -7.01
N LEU A 285 -14.13 -8.88 -7.52
CA LEU A 285 -14.41 -7.45 -7.53
C LEU A 285 -14.53 -6.87 -6.13
N ILE A 286 -15.23 -7.55 -5.23
CA ILE A 286 -15.36 -7.13 -3.83
C ILE A 286 -13.98 -7.05 -3.16
N ALA A 287 -13.07 -7.98 -3.46
CA ALA A 287 -11.72 -7.94 -2.90
C ALA A 287 -10.85 -6.79 -3.45
N VAL A 288 -11.11 -6.33 -4.65
CA VAL A 288 -10.36 -5.22 -5.29
C VAL A 288 -10.88 -3.85 -4.83
N ILE A 289 -12.16 -3.71 -4.50
CA ILE A 289 -12.79 -2.44 -4.12
C ILE A 289 -12.05 -1.68 -3.01
N PRO A 290 -11.65 -2.27 -1.88
CA PRO A 290 -10.96 -1.53 -0.82
C PRO A 290 -9.62 -0.96 -1.27
N ILE A 291 -8.90 -1.66 -2.14
CA ILE A 291 -7.63 -1.18 -2.71
C ILE A 291 -7.88 0.00 -3.65
N LEU A 292 -8.91 -0.09 -4.50
CA LEU A 292 -9.30 1.00 -5.39
C LEU A 292 -9.74 2.25 -4.62
N ILE A 293 -10.43 2.10 -3.49
CA ILE A 293 -10.82 3.20 -2.62
C ILE A 293 -9.59 3.82 -1.94
N ALA A 294 -8.63 3.02 -1.51
CA ALA A 294 -7.40 3.51 -0.87
C ALA A 294 -6.49 4.29 -1.84
N TYR A 295 -6.49 3.94 -3.13
CA TYR A 295 -5.58 4.50 -4.14
C TYR A 295 -5.68 6.04 -4.31
N PRO A 296 -6.85 6.69 -4.43
CA PRO A 296 -6.95 8.15 -4.55
C PRO A 296 -6.42 8.91 -3.32
N PHE A 297 -6.60 8.34 -2.12
CA PHE A 297 -6.03 8.91 -0.90
C PHE A 297 -4.51 8.92 -0.95
N LEU A 298 -3.94 7.86 -1.49
CA LEU A 298 -2.53 7.71 -1.69
C LEU A 298 -1.98 8.74 -2.67
N GLN A 299 -2.58 8.82 -3.85
CA GLN A 299 -2.13 9.71 -4.92
C GLN A 299 -2.06 11.17 -4.47
N ARG A 300 -2.99 11.63 -3.64
CA ARG A 300 -3.00 13.00 -3.08
C ARG A 300 -1.79 13.29 -2.18
N HIS A 301 -1.26 12.30 -1.50
CA HIS A 301 -0.12 12.48 -0.58
C HIS A 301 1.22 12.32 -1.30
N PHE A 302 1.29 11.49 -2.35
CA PHE A 302 2.50 11.32 -3.18
C PHE A 302 2.83 12.58 -3.98
N THR A 303 1.85 13.20 -4.63
CA THR A 303 2.08 14.37 -5.50
C THR A 303 2.61 15.57 -4.74
N LYS A 304 2.28 15.74 -3.45
CA LYS A 304 2.76 16.85 -2.61
C LYS A 304 4.15 16.61 -2.02
N GLY A 305 4.53 15.36 -1.75
CA GLY A 305 5.80 15.02 -1.09
C GLY A 305 7.00 14.91 -2.05
N VAL A 306 6.79 14.42 -3.27
CA VAL A 306 7.85 14.22 -4.26
C VAL A 306 8.30 15.54 -4.89
N ILE A 307 7.38 16.49 -5.10
CA ILE A 307 7.69 17.78 -5.73
C ILE A 307 8.51 18.67 -4.79
N THR A 308 8.26 18.65 -3.48
CA THR A 308 9.02 19.46 -2.51
C THR A 308 10.44 18.93 -2.26
N GLY A 309 10.69 17.64 -2.43
CA GLY A 309 12.02 17.03 -2.32
C GLY A 309 12.91 17.23 -3.56
N ALA A 310 12.32 17.31 -4.75
CA ALA A 310 13.04 17.45 -6.02
C ALA A 310 13.46 18.90 -6.37
N VAL A 311 12.90 19.91 -5.68
CA VAL A 311 13.19 21.34 -5.97
C VAL A 311 14.31 21.90 -5.09
N LYS A 312 14.86 21.13 -4.13
CA LYS A 312 16.00 21.53 -3.28
C LYS A 312 17.34 20.93 -3.73
N GLY A 313 17.47 20.50 -4.98
CA GLY A 313 18.72 20.10 -5.63
C GLY A 313 19.22 21.16 -6.59
#